data_79c0756944fe01362c8d9e59031e2a4d
#
_entry.id   79c0756944fe01362c8d9e59031e2a4d
#
_cell.length_a   1.000
_cell.length_b   1.000
_cell.length_c   1.000
_cell.angle_alpha   90.00
_cell.angle_beta   90.00
_cell.angle_gamma   90.00
#
_symmetry.space_group_name_H-M   'P 1'
#
loop_
_entity.id
_entity.type
_entity.pdbx_description
1 polymer ?
#
loop_
_entity_poly.entity_id
_entity_poly.type
_entity_poly.pdbx_seq_one_letter_code
_entity_poly.pdbx_strand_id
1 'polypeptide(L)'
;MDTFADSTGLKVSYHKSSMIPINVPASDVTALASAFDCQVASMPFPYLGLPIGTTKPRMEDLTPLMDRVERRLSAFSTFLSYSSRLRMINFVLSPTVTYAMCSLKLPVGVIKNIDRARKQCL
;
A
#
# COMPACT_ATOMS: atom_id res chain seq x y z
N MET A 1 9.86 24.09 -10.68
CA MET A 1 8.50 23.49 -10.56
C MET A 1 7.42 24.47 -10.97
N ASP A 2 7.67 25.76 -10.85
CA ASP A 2 6.68 26.80 -11.17
C ASP A 2 6.29 26.82 -12.65
N THR A 3 7.23 26.64 -13.56
CA THR A 3 6.97 26.53 -15.02
C THR A 3 6.02 25.37 -15.40
N PHE A 4 6.04 24.26 -14.66
CA PHE A 4 5.09 23.15 -14.89
C PHE A 4 3.69 23.51 -14.37
N ALA A 5 3.63 24.15 -13.21
CA ALA A 5 2.38 24.60 -12.62
C ALA A 5 1.68 25.64 -13.50
N ASP A 6 2.46 26.58 -14.06
CA ASP A 6 1.94 27.65 -14.94
C ASP A 6 1.39 27.11 -16.26
N SER A 7 2.03 26.07 -16.82
CA SER A 7 1.60 25.48 -18.09
C SER A 7 0.44 24.48 -17.96
N THR A 8 0.32 23.79 -16.82
CA THR A 8 -0.68 22.71 -16.64
C THR A 8 -1.81 23.06 -15.68
N GLY A 9 -1.68 24.13 -14.88
CA GLY A 9 -2.60 24.46 -13.80
C GLY A 9 -2.49 23.55 -12.58
N LEU A 10 -1.59 22.55 -12.59
CA LEU A 10 -1.41 21.60 -11.50
C LEU A 10 -0.37 22.11 -10.51
N LYS A 11 -0.79 22.36 -9.27
CA LYS A 11 0.10 22.79 -8.19
C LYS A 11 0.42 21.64 -7.24
N VAL A 12 1.69 21.54 -6.84
CA VAL A 12 2.11 20.58 -5.81
C VAL A 12 1.57 21.03 -4.46
N SER A 13 0.92 20.12 -3.75
CA SER A 13 0.48 20.35 -2.37
C SER A 13 1.56 19.89 -1.40
N TYR A 14 2.38 20.80 -0.93
CA TYR A 14 3.47 20.47 -0.01
C TYR A 14 2.98 19.89 1.32
N HIS A 15 1.84 20.32 1.83
CA HIS A 15 1.21 19.74 3.04
C HIS A 15 0.80 18.26 2.91
N LYS A 16 0.58 17.80 1.66
CA LYS A 16 0.28 16.40 1.36
C LYS A 16 1.50 15.62 0.88
N SER A 17 2.64 16.30 0.80
CA SER A 17 3.90 15.73 0.34
C SER A 17 4.76 15.37 1.54
N SER A 18 5.51 14.28 1.44
CA SER A 18 6.45 13.86 2.47
C SER A 18 7.83 13.71 1.87
N MET A 19 8.84 14.18 2.61
CA MET A 19 10.23 14.02 2.25
C MET A 19 10.79 12.76 2.91
N ILE A 20 11.40 11.90 2.13
CA ILE A 20 12.02 10.67 2.62
C ILE A 20 13.52 10.76 2.34
N PRO A 21 14.35 10.89 3.38
CA PRO A 21 15.80 10.96 3.20
C PRO A 21 16.35 9.59 2.79
N ILE A 22 17.12 9.57 1.70
CA ILE A 22 17.85 8.38 1.24
C ILE A 22 19.31 8.75 1.17
N ASN A 23 20.12 8.21 2.08
CA ASN A 23 21.57 8.49 2.20
C ASN A 23 21.92 10.00 2.33
N VAL A 24 21.08 10.75 3.04
CA VAL A 24 21.28 12.18 3.32
C VAL A 24 21.58 12.36 4.80
N PRO A 25 22.58 13.21 5.16
CA PRO A 25 22.86 13.55 6.57
C PRO A 25 21.64 14.19 7.25
N ALA A 26 21.44 13.89 8.52
CA ALA A 26 20.27 14.40 9.26
C ALA A 26 20.23 15.95 9.34
N SER A 27 21.39 16.61 9.33
CA SER A 27 21.50 18.07 9.30
C SER A 27 20.83 18.70 8.08
N ASP A 28 21.00 18.06 6.92
CA ASP A 28 20.53 18.59 5.64
C ASP A 28 19.03 18.31 5.45
N VAL A 29 18.54 17.23 6.04
CA VAL A 29 17.12 16.84 5.97
C VAL A 29 16.22 17.89 6.62
N THR A 30 16.60 18.42 7.77
CA THR A 30 15.84 19.46 8.48
C THR A 30 15.82 20.78 7.71
N ALA A 31 16.94 21.16 7.12
CA ALA A 31 17.04 22.36 6.27
C ALA A 31 16.16 22.24 5.02
N LEU A 32 16.22 21.10 4.34
CA LEU A 32 15.41 20.84 3.14
C LEU A 32 13.92 20.75 3.46
N ALA A 33 13.55 20.08 4.56
CA ALA A 33 12.15 19.95 4.97
C ALA A 33 11.53 21.32 5.28
N SER A 34 12.27 22.19 5.95
CA SER A 34 11.82 23.57 6.22
C SER A 34 11.74 24.42 4.95
N ALA A 35 12.66 24.24 3.99
CA ALA A 35 12.66 24.97 2.73
C ALA A 35 11.46 24.60 1.83
N PHE A 36 10.99 23.34 1.88
CA PHE A 36 9.86 22.86 1.09
C PHE A 36 8.54 22.83 1.86
N ASP A 37 8.53 23.17 3.12
CA ASP A 37 7.35 23.07 4.01
C ASP A 37 6.70 21.68 3.95
N CYS A 38 7.53 20.63 3.97
CA CYS A 38 7.13 19.23 3.88
C CYS A 38 7.42 18.48 5.17
N GLN A 39 6.62 17.48 5.48
CA GLN A 39 6.88 16.58 6.59
C GLN A 39 7.98 15.58 6.23
N VAL A 40 8.86 15.28 7.19
CA VAL A 40 9.85 14.21 7.04
C VAL A 40 9.20 12.88 7.41
N ALA A 41 9.25 11.92 6.50
CA ALA A 41 8.80 10.55 6.73
C ALA A 41 9.97 9.57 6.66
N SER A 42 9.79 8.40 7.28
CA SER A 42 10.77 7.31 7.28
C SER A 42 10.28 6.14 6.42
N MET A 43 11.21 5.32 5.97
CA MET A 43 10.90 4.04 5.31
C MET A 43 10.62 2.94 6.35
N PRO A 44 9.70 1.98 6.08
CA PRO A 44 8.82 1.93 4.91
C PRO A 44 7.65 2.89 5.01
N PHE A 45 7.18 3.42 3.87
CA PHE A 45 6.02 4.30 3.84
C PHE A 45 4.92 3.74 2.90
N PRO A 46 3.64 4.00 3.19
CA PRO A 46 2.55 3.51 2.37
C PRO A 46 2.38 4.36 1.10
N TYR A 47 2.47 3.73 -0.07
CA TYR A 47 2.18 4.35 -1.35
C TYR A 47 1.15 3.53 -2.12
N LEU A 48 0.02 4.13 -2.46
CA LEU A 48 -1.12 3.46 -3.12
C LEU A 48 -1.57 2.17 -2.40
N GLY A 49 -1.43 2.16 -1.07
CA GLY A 49 -1.82 1.03 -0.23
C GLY A 49 -0.80 -0.10 -0.12
N LEU A 50 0.40 0.10 -0.64
CA LEU A 50 1.52 -0.84 -0.52
C LEU A 50 2.67 -0.21 0.26
N PRO A 51 3.39 -0.98 1.09
CA PRO A 51 4.57 -0.49 1.80
C PRO A 51 5.75 -0.43 0.82
N ILE A 52 6.27 0.78 0.59
CA ILE A 52 7.51 0.98 -0.18
C ILE A 52 8.66 1.16 0.80
N GLY A 53 9.70 0.37 0.61
CA GLY A 53 10.92 0.41 1.40
C GLY A 53 12.16 0.04 0.58
N THR A 54 13.33 0.22 1.16
CA THR A 54 14.63 -0.13 0.54
C THR A 54 14.93 -1.63 0.60
N THR A 55 14.23 -2.36 1.43
CA THR A 55 14.39 -3.82 1.63
C THR A 55 13.13 -4.57 1.22
N LYS A 56 13.25 -5.90 1.09
CA LYS A 56 12.08 -6.75 0.85
C LYS A 56 11.05 -6.55 1.96
N PRO A 57 9.76 -6.40 1.63
CA PRO A 57 8.72 -6.22 2.63
C PRO A 57 8.65 -7.44 3.56
N ARG A 58 8.58 -7.19 4.86
CA ARG A 58 8.37 -8.21 5.88
C ARG A 58 6.89 -8.54 6.02
N MET A 59 6.57 -9.61 6.73
CA MET A 59 5.18 -9.97 7.05
C MET A 59 4.44 -8.82 7.76
N GLU A 60 5.13 -8.14 8.66
CA GLU A 60 4.61 -7.01 9.45
C GLU A 60 4.19 -5.83 8.58
N ASP A 61 4.98 -5.51 7.56
CA ASP A 61 4.70 -4.41 6.62
C ASP A 61 3.43 -4.68 5.77
N LEU A 62 3.08 -5.95 5.61
CA LEU A 62 1.94 -6.41 4.82
C LEU A 62 0.69 -6.69 5.66
N THR A 63 0.74 -6.49 6.99
CA THR A 63 -0.43 -6.61 7.87
C THR A 63 -1.62 -5.78 7.38
N PRO A 64 -1.49 -4.52 6.96
CA PRO A 64 -2.62 -3.74 6.45
C PRO A 64 -3.26 -4.34 5.19
N LEU A 65 -2.48 -5.02 4.36
CA LEU A 65 -3.00 -5.75 3.21
C LEU A 65 -3.81 -6.98 3.65
N MET A 66 -3.29 -7.74 4.60
CA MET A 66 -3.96 -8.91 5.15
C MET A 66 -5.27 -8.55 5.85
N ASP A 67 -5.26 -7.52 6.69
CA ASP A 67 -6.45 -7.00 7.36
C ASP A 67 -7.53 -6.54 6.37
N ARG A 68 -7.12 -5.97 5.23
CA ARG A 68 -8.04 -5.57 4.17
C ARG A 68 -8.68 -6.78 3.50
N VAL A 69 -7.89 -7.83 3.25
CA VAL A 69 -8.36 -9.10 2.70
C VAL A 69 -9.35 -9.76 3.66
N GLU A 70 -8.98 -9.89 4.92
CA GLU A 70 -9.81 -10.53 5.95
C GLU A 70 -11.12 -9.78 6.20
N ARG A 71 -11.08 -8.46 6.31
CA ARG A 71 -12.30 -7.63 6.44
C ARG A 71 -13.25 -7.79 5.27
N ARG A 72 -12.73 -7.89 4.05
CA ARG A 72 -13.58 -8.12 2.87
C ARG A 72 -14.17 -9.52 2.85
N LEU A 73 -13.44 -10.53 3.31
CA LEU A 73 -13.93 -11.89 3.39
C LEU A 73 -14.96 -12.07 4.50
N SER A 74 -14.68 -11.55 5.70
CA SER A 74 -15.58 -11.70 6.86
C SER A 74 -16.92 -10.98 6.68
N ALA A 75 -16.92 -9.83 6.03
CA ALA A 75 -18.14 -9.05 5.81
C ALA A 75 -19.20 -9.79 4.96
N PHE A 76 -18.79 -10.78 4.16
CA PHE A 76 -19.68 -11.38 3.17
C PHE A 76 -19.88 -12.90 3.32
N SER A 77 -19.03 -13.58 4.10
CA SER A 77 -19.06 -15.04 4.21
C SER A 77 -20.36 -15.60 4.79
N THR A 78 -21.02 -14.83 5.65
CA THR A 78 -22.18 -15.32 6.43
C THR A 78 -23.50 -15.32 5.65
N PHE A 79 -23.64 -14.45 4.64
CA PHE A 79 -24.92 -14.21 3.97
C PHE A 79 -24.96 -14.64 2.50
N LEU A 80 -23.82 -15.02 1.92
CA LEU A 80 -23.73 -15.28 0.48
C LEU A 80 -23.84 -16.76 0.16
N SER A 81 -24.56 -17.07 -0.94
CA SER A 81 -24.53 -18.39 -1.57
C SER A 81 -23.13 -18.73 -2.08
N TYR A 82 -22.84 -20.00 -2.29
CA TYR A 82 -21.56 -20.48 -2.82
C TYR A 82 -21.13 -19.74 -4.11
N SER A 83 -22.04 -19.59 -5.06
CA SER A 83 -21.79 -18.88 -6.33
C SER A 83 -21.41 -17.42 -6.11
N SER A 84 -22.07 -16.75 -5.15
CA SER A 84 -21.77 -15.35 -4.82
C SER A 84 -20.42 -15.21 -4.12
N ARG A 85 -20.05 -16.14 -3.25
CA ARG A 85 -18.74 -16.20 -2.61
C ARG A 85 -17.61 -16.40 -3.63
N LEU A 86 -17.82 -17.29 -4.59
CA LEU A 86 -16.86 -17.52 -5.67
C LEU A 86 -16.65 -16.26 -6.53
N ARG A 87 -17.75 -15.58 -6.90
CA ARG A 87 -17.68 -14.31 -7.63
C ARG A 87 -16.91 -13.26 -6.84
N MET A 88 -17.16 -13.16 -5.54
CA MET A 88 -16.49 -12.19 -4.69
C MET A 88 -14.97 -12.44 -4.61
N ILE A 89 -14.56 -13.70 -4.45
CA ILE A 89 -13.13 -14.05 -4.48
C ILE A 89 -12.50 -13.62 -5.79
N ASN A 90 -13.14 -13.87 -6.92
CA ASN A 90 -12.59 -13.58 -8.22
C ASN A 90 -12.56 -12.09 -8.56
N PHE A 91 -13.63 -11.34 -8.24
CA PHE A 91 -13.76 -9.95 -8.66
C PHE A 91 -13.26 -8.93 -7.63
N VAL A 92 -13.20 -9.28 -6.36
CA VAL A 92 -12.80 -8.35 -5.29
C VAL A 92 -11.46 -8.71 -4.69
N LEU A 93 -11.28 -9.98 -4.32
CA LEU A 93 -10.08 -10.43 -3.65
C LEU A 93 -8.90 -10.59 -4.62
N SER A 94 -9.12 -11.31 -5.72
CA SER A 94 -8.06 -11.61 -6.68
C SER A 94 -7.41 -10.35 -7.26
N PRO A 95 -8.11 -9.31 -7.70
CA PRO A 95 -7.50 -8.08 -8.17
C PRO A 95 -6.65 -7.37 -7.11
N THR A 96 -7.12 -7.35 -5.85
CA THR A 96 -6.37 -6.71 -4.74
C THR A 96 -5.04 -7.41 -4.49
N VAL A 97 -5.05 -8.74 -4.49
CA VAL A 97 -3.85 -9.55 -4.29
C VAL A 97 -2.93 -9.49 -5.51
N THR A 98 -3.48 -9.57 -6.71
CA THR A 98 -2.72 -9.47 -7.97
C THR A 98 -1.98 -8.14 -8.05
N TYR A 99 -2.63 -7.03 -7.70
CA TYR A 99 -1.99 -5.72 -7.65
C TYR A 99 -0.76 -5.72 -6.74
N ALA A 100 -0.89 -6.29 -5.54
CA ALA A 100 0.24 -6.38 -4.61
C ALA A 100 1.36 -7.30 -5.14
N MET A 101 1.01 -8.41 -5.78
CA MET A 101 1.97 -9.35 -6.37
C MET A 101 2.72 -8.77 -7.58
N CYS A 102 2.05 -7.96 -8.39
CA CYS A 102 2.68 -7.28 -9.52
C CYS A 102 3.64 -6.17 -9.08
N SER A 103 3.38 -5.55 -7.93
CA SER A 103 4.16 -4.42 -7.43
C SER A 103 5.28 -4.83 -6.48
N LEU A 104 5.07 -5.89 -5.71
CA LEU A 104 5.99 -6.34 -4.66
C LEU A 104 6.22 -7.85 -4.71
N LYS A 105 7.43 -8.27 -4.40
CA LYS A 105 7.72 -9.69 -4.15
C LYS A 105 7.21 -10.09 -2.77
N LEU A 106 6.00 -10.66 -2.72
CA LEU A 106 5.38 -11.06 -1.47
C LEU A 106 6.13 -12.24 -0.82
N PRO A 107 6.28 -12.25 0.51
CA PRO A 107 6.76 -13.41 1.24
C PRO A 107 5.80 -14.61 1.08
N VAL A 108 6.36 -15.82 1.00
CA VAL A 108 5.57 -17.06 0.83
C VAL A 108 4.53 -17.24 1.95
N GLY A 109 4.84 -16.79 3.17
CA GLY A 109 3.90 -16.82 4.30
C GLY A 109 2.63 -16.01 4.04
N VAL A 110 2.75 -14.83 3.44
CA VAL A 110 1.60 -13.97 3.08
C VAL A 110 0.73 -14.67 2.03
N ILE A 111 1.35 -15.24 1.00
CA ILE A 111 0.63 -15.98 -0.06
C ILE A 111 -0.16 -17.15 0.54
N LYS A 112 0.48 -17.95 1.41
CA LYS A 112 -0.18 -19.06 2.11
C LYS A 112 -1.35 -18.60 2.99
N ASN A 113 -1.24 -17.47 3.66
CA ASN A 113 -2.33 -16.91 4.47
C ASN A 113 -3.51 -16.46 3.59
N ILE A 114 -3.23 -15.80 2.47
CA ILE A 114 -4.26 -15.41 1.50
C ILE A 114 -4.97 -16.65 0.93
N ASP A 115 -4.25 -17.69 0.56
CA ASP A 115 -4.83 -18.93 0.04
C ASP A 115 -5.67 -19.65 1.11
N ARG A 116 -5.22 -19.63 2.37
CA ARG A 116 -6.01 -20.16 3.49
C ARG A 116 -7.32 -19.40 3.66
N ALA A 117 -7.26 -18.08 3.66
CA ALA A 117 -8.44 -17.22 3.76
C ALA A 117 -9.43 -17.44 2.59
N ARG A 118 -8.91 -17.61 1.37
CA ARG A 118 -9.74 -17.96 0.19
C ARG A 118 -10.44 -19.31 0.35
N LYS A 119 -9.72 -20.33 0.82
CA LYS A 119 -10.29 -21.67 1.06
C LYS A 119 -11.35 -21.67 2.15
N GLN A 120 -11.17 -20.86 3.20
CA GLN A 120 -12.17 -20.73 4.26
C GLN A 120 -13.44 -20.01 3.82
N CYS A 121 -13.36 -19.16 2.80
CA CYS A 121 -14.51 -18.46 2.26
C CYS A 121 -15.38 -19.35 1.34
N LEU A 122 -14.82 -20.37 0.73
CA LEU A 122 -15.51 -21.31 -0.16
C LEU A 122 -16.17 -22.44 0.61
#